data_f5f61d94f0da68fc9221ebfc28e3ef51
#
_entry.id   f5f61d94f0da68fc9221ebfc28e3ef51
#
_cell.length_a   1.000
_cell.length_b   1.000
_cell.length_c   1.000
_cell.angle_alpha   90.00
_cell.angle_beta   90.00
_cell.angle_gamma   90.00
#
_symmetry.space_group_name_H-M   'P 1'
#
loop_
_entity.id
_entity.type
_entity.pdbx_description
1 polymer ?
#
loop_
_entity_poly.entity_id
_entity_poly.type
_entity_poly.pdbx_seq_one_letter_code
_entity_poly.pdbx_strand_id
1 'polypeptide(L)'
;MSQYAVVTDLNRCTGCLACTVACKAANGVPVGNFWIRSMRVGPVTKEEGGQFPDVNMYFLPMQCQHCATPECVTVCPTGASIKTENGTVQIDKEQCIGCGACLSACPYGVRYINEDSNVAEKCTLCSQLVEQGELPACVAQCGARARFFGDLDEGIDSFEGPWRPEAAGTYEEQQAVRVKIRDAVQPFEDDDLHQLPDTGNAPSNYYILRHHYGDRRDREWRS
;
A
#
# COMPACT_ATOMS: atom_id res chain seq x y z
N MET A 1 19.58 -6.91 1.03
CA MET A 1 18.79 -6.47 2.22
C MET A 1 17.34 -6.52 1.79
N SER A 2 16.51 -7.21 2.53
CA SER A 2 15.08 -7.33 2.21
C SER A 2 14.40 -5.95 2.10
N GLN A 3 13.45 -5.83 1.18
CA GLN A 3 12.59 -4.65 1.05
C GLN A 3 11.14 -5.10 0.90
N TYR A 4 10.45 -5.22 2.01
CA TYR A 4 9.04 -5.60 2.01
C TYR A 4 8.17 -4.52 1.39
N ALA A 5 7.22 -4.95 0.57
CA ALA A 5 6.31 -4.07 -0.16
C ALA A 5 4.93 -4.68 -0.38
N VAL A 6 4.01 -3.86 -0.84
CA VAL A 6 2.68 -4.27 -1.31
C VAL A 6 2.54 -3.92 -2.77
N VAL A 7 2.08 -4.89 -3.57
CA VAL A 7 1.60 -4.66 -4.93
C VAL A 7 0.08 -4.63 -4.93
N THR A 8 -0.51 -3.64 -5.58
CA THR A 8 -1.97 -3.54 -5.69
C THR A 8 -2.39 -3.48 -7.16
N ASP A 9 -3.23 -4.44 -7.59
CA ASP A 9 -3.85 -4.41 -8.91
C ASP A 9 -5.03 -3.43 -8.92
N LEU A 10 -4.83 -2.25 -9.49
CA LEU A 10 -5.84 -1.19 -9.56
C LEU A 10 -7.00 -1.53 -10.49
N ASN A 11 -6.76 -2.39 -11.50
CA ASN A 11 -7.83 -2.85 -12.39
C ASN A 11 -8.84 -3.77 -11.67
N ARG A 12 -8.42 -4.41 -10.57
CA ARG A 12 -9.29 -5.25 -9.72
C ARG A 12 -9.84 -4.51 -8.52
N CYS A 13 -9.20 -3.41 -8.11
CA CYS A 13 -9.62 -2.65 -6.93
C CYS A 13 -11.00 -2.02 -7.14
N THR A 14 -11.97 -2.39 -6.32
CA THR A 14 -13.35 -1.89 -6.37
C THR A 14 -13.61 -0.72 -5.44
N GLY A 15 -12.60 -0.26 -4.68
CA GLY A 15 -12.78 0.81 -3.69
C GLY A 15 -13.66 0.43 -2.49
N CYS A 16 -13.81 -0.86 -2.18
CA CYS A 16 -14.74 -1.38 -1.16
C CYS A 16 -14.36 -1.05 0.28
N LEU A 17 -13.20 -0.43 0.52
CA LEU A 17 -12.66 -0.05 1.83
C LEU A 17 -12.34 -1.20 2.78
N ALA A 18 -12.45 -2.47 2.37
CA ALA A 18 -12.13 -3.62 3.22
C ALA A 18 -10.71 -3.54 3.79
N CYS A 19 -9.72 -3.12 2.97
CA CYS A 19 -8.34 -2.92 3.42
C CYS A 19 -8.22 -1.83 4.50
N THR A 20 -9.01 -0.75 4.42
CA THR A 20 -9.05 0.32 5.42
C THR A 20 -9.62 -0.18 6.73
N VAL A 21 -10.75 -0.90 6.67
CA VAL A 21 -11.42 -1.46 7.86
C VAL A 21 -10.54 -2.51 8.53
N ALA A 22 -9.98 -3.44 7.75
CA ALA A 22 -9.07 -4.46 8.28
C ALA A 22 -7.83 -3.85 8.95
N CYS A 23 -7.24 -2.81 8.34
CA CYS A 23 -6.12 -2.09 8.91
C CYS A 23 -6.48 -1.44 10.25
N LYS A 24 -7.64 -0.77 10.33
CA LYS A 24 -8.11 -0.15 11.58
C LYS A 24 -8.34 -1.17 12.68
N ALA A 25 -8.97 -2.29 12.37
CA ALA A 25 -9.26 -3.35 13.33
C ALA A 25 -7.98 -4.03 13.84
N ALA A 26 -7.06 -4.38 12.96
CA ALA A 26 -5.83 -5.09 13.31
C ALA A 26 -4.80 -4.22 14.05
N ASN A 27 -4.80 -2.90 13.84
CA ASN A 27 -3.78 -2.00 14.36
C ASN A 27 -4.33 -0.97 15.36
N GLY A 28 -5.59 -1.06 15.76
CA GLY A 28 -6.19 -0.13 16.72
C GLY A 28 -6.16 1.34 16.25
N VAL A 29 -6.27 1.59 14.94
CA VAL A 29 -6.18 2.97 14.41
C VAL A 29 -7.37 3.79 14.85
N PRO A 30 -7.18 4.94 15.55
CA PRO A 30 -8.25 5.75 16.11
C PRO A 30 -9.28 6.22 15.08
N VAL A 31 -10.46 6.59 15.57
CA VAL A 31 -11.51 7.20 14.75
C VAL A 31 -10.98 8.53 14.19
N GLY A 32 -11.28 8.81 12.92
CA GLY A 32 -10.77 9.99 12.23
C GLY A 32 -9.40 9.79 11.53
N ASN A 33 -8.59 8.83 11.98
CA ASN A 33 -7.28 8.55 11.42
C ASN A 33 -7.28 7.32 10.51
N PHE A 34 -6.39 7.29 9.52
CA PHE A 34 -6.31 6.23 8.52
C PHE A 34 -4.85 5.94 8.15
N TRP A 35 -4.45 4.66 8.24
CA TRP A 35 -3.16 4.21 7.71
C TRP A 35 -3.25 3.83 6.23
N ILE A 36 -4.47 3.55 5.75
CA ILE A 36 -4.77 3.34 4.33
C ILE A 36 -5.97 4.21 3.98
N ARG A 37 -5.82 5.02 2.94
CA ARG A 37 -6.89 5.82 2.34
C ARG A 37 -7.14 5.32 0.93
N SER A 38 -8.35 4.89 0.62
CA SER A 38 -8.73 4.55 -0.75
C SER A 38 -9.27 5.80 -1.44
N MET A 39 -8.49 6.32 -2.36
CA MET A 39 -8.85 7.51 -3.14
C MET A 39 -9.47 7.08 -4.47
N ARG A 40 -10.45 7.84 -4.94
CA ARG A 40 -10.98 7.70 -6.29
C ARG A 40 -10.17 8.61 -7.22
N VAL A 41 -9.58 8.04 -8.24
CA VAL A 41 -8.91 8.76 -9.32
C VAL A 41 -9.84 8.81 -10.51
N GLY A 42 -10.09 10.02 -11.02
CA GLY A 42 -11.07 10.23 -12.08
C GLY A 42 -12.51 10.50 -11.60
N PRO A 43 -13.51 10.57 -12.53
CA PRO A 43 -13.37 10.24 -13.95
C PRO A 43 -12.52 11.26 -14.72
N VAL A 44 -11.61 10.76 -15.55
CA VAL A 44 -10.85 11.54 -16.52
C VAL A 44 -11.14 11.01 -17.93
N THR A 45 -11.17 11.88 -18.92
CA THR A 45 -11.39 11.45 -20.30
C THR A 45 -10.18 10.68 -20.83
N LYS A 46 -10.41 9.64 -21.64
CA LYS A 46 -9.33 8.83 -22.22
C LYS A 46 -8.48 9.64 -23.21
N GLU A 47 -9.11 10.57 -23.89
CA GLU A 47 -8.45 11.50 -24.83
C GLU A 47 -8.69 12.95 -24.41
N GLU A 48 -7.82 13.85 -24.82
CA GLU A 48 -8.02 15.28 -24.61
C GLU A 48 -9.28 15.74 -25.35
N GLY A 49 -10.22 16.31 -24.60
CA GLY A 49 -11.54 16.69 -25.17
C GLY A 49 -12.56 15.57 -25.23
N GLY A 50 -12.22 14.34 -24.80
CA GLY A 50 -13.16 13.24 -24.72
C GLY A 50 -14.34 13.53 -23.75
N GLN A 51 -15.46 12.84 -23.95
CA GLN A 51 -16.66 12.99 -23.13
C GLN A 51 -17.14 11.62 -22.64
N PHE A 52 -18.00 11.63 -21.60
CA PHE A 52 -18.69 10.39 -21.18
C PHE A 52 -19.41 9.76 -22.39
N PRO A 53 -19.34 8.42 -22.57
CA PRO A 53 -18.86 7.39 -21.65
C PRO A 53 -17.35 7.06 -21.76
N ASP A 54 -16.57 7.79 -22.55
CA ASP A 54 -15.17 7.50 -22.77
C ASP A 54 -14.29 8.09 -21.65
N VAL A 55 -14.42 7.54 -20.46
CA VAL A 55 -13.73 8.00 -19.25
C VAL A 55 -13.01 6.85 -18.55
N ASN A 56 -11.91 7.19 -17.86
CA ASN A 56 -11.19 6.31 -16.94
C ASN A 56 -11.50 6.67 -15.50
N MET A 57 -11.64 5.66 -14.66
CA MET A 57 -11.75 5.79 -13.22
C MET A 57 -11.19 4.54 -12.55
N TYR A 58 -10.42 4.73 -11.49
CA TYR A 58 -9.95 3.64 -10.65
C TYR A 58 -9.84 4.09 -9.19
N PHE A 59 -9.61 3.13 -8.29
CA PHE A 59 -9.39 3.40 -6.88
C PHE A 59 -7.93 3.12 -6.52
N LEU A 60 -7.32 4.08 -5.82
CA LEU A 60 -5.95 4.02 -5.35
C LEU A 60 -5.93 3.89 -3.82
N PRO A 61 -5.73 2.69 -3.26
CA PRO A 61 -5.52 2.52 -1.84
C PRO A 61 -4.09 2.90 -1.47
N MET A 62 -3.93 4.13 -0.98
CA MET A 62 -2.65 4.72 -0.61
C MET A 62 -2.34 4.52 0.86
N GLN A 63 -1.12 4.09 1.15
CA GLN A 63 -0.55 3.87 2.49
C GLN A 63 0.90 4.34 2.53
N CYS A 64 1.58 4.17 3.67
CA CYS A 64 3.03 4.39 3.73
C CYS A 64 3.73 3.55 2.65
N GLN A 65 4.64 4.19 1.90
CA GLN A 65 5.34 3.56 0.79
C GLN A 65 6.57 2.77 1.24
N HIS A 66 6.94 2.82 2.53
CA HIS A 66 8.13 2.19 3.08
C HIS A 66 9.37 2.40 2.22
N CYS A 67 9.60 3.65 1.86
CA CYS A 67 10.62 4.12 0.91
C CYS A 67 12.00 3.51 1.14
N ALA A 68 12.76 3.29 0.07
CA ALA A 68 14.13 2.80 0.17
C ALA A 68 15.07 3.87 0.77
N THR A 69 14.84 5.15 0.45
CA THR A 69 15.55 6.32 1.01
C THR A 69 14.57 7.26 1.73
N PRO A 70 14.10 6.91 2.94
CA PRO A 70 12.97 7.59 3.57
C PRO A 70 13.38 8.92 4.23
N GLU A 71 13.06 10.06 3.62
CA GLU A 71 13.30 11.39 4.20
C GLU A 71 12.72 11.56 5.61
N CYS A 72 11.58 10.92 5.87
CA CYS A 72 10.96 10.94 7.19
C CYS A 72 11.78 10.25 8.31
N VAL A 73 12.79 9.47 7.95
CA VAL A 73 13.80 8.93 8.87
C VAL A 73 14.91 9.95 9.06
N THR A 74 15.41 10.51 7.96
CA THR A 74 16.52 11.50 7.95
C THR A 74 16.22 12.73 8.79
N VAL A 75 14.99 13.26 8.72
CA VAL A 75 14.59 14.47 9.44
C VAL A 75 14.20 14.24 10.90
N CYS A 76 14.22 13.00 11.40
CA CYS A 76 13.77 12.72 12.77
C CYS A 76 14.84 13.15 13.80
N PRO A 77 14.59 14.17 14.64
CA PRO A 77 15.62 14.70 15.55
C PRO A 77 15.98 13.75 16.69
N THR A 78 15.06 12.83 17.03
CA THR A 78 15.29 11.85 18.11
C THR A 78 15.68 10.47 17.58
N GLY A 79 15.71 10.27 16.25
CA GLY A 79 15.93 8.95 15.68
C GLY A 79 14.75 7.98 15.85
N ALA A 80 13.60 8.44 16.34
CA ALA A 80 12.41 7.59 16.53
C ALA A 80 11.85 6.98 15.24
N SER A 81 12.00 7.67 14.10
CA SER A 81 11.63 7.11 12.81
C SER A 81 12.82 6.34 12.25
N ILE A 82 12.68 5.03 12.07
CA ILE A 82 13.77 4.13 11.70
C ILE A 82 13.42 3.32 10.44
N LYS A 83 14.43 2.91 9.70
CA LYS A 83 14.34 1.90 8.65
C LYS A 83 14.91 0.59 9.20
N THR A 84 14.14 -0.48 9.11
CA THR A 84 14.49 -1.80 9.63
C THR A 84 15.23 -2.65 8.59
N GLU A 85 15.80 -3.78 9.00
CA GLU A 85 16.55 -4.69 8.13
C GLU A 85 15.69 -5.30 7.00
N ASN A 86 14.38 -5.47 7.23
CA ASN A 86 13.42 -5.92 6.22
C ASN A 86 12.92 -4.76 5.32
N GLY A 87 13.58 -3.60 5.35
CA GLY A 87 13.29 -2.45 4.52
C GLY A 87 12.06 -1.65 4.95
N THR A 88 11.34 -2.06 5.99
CA THR A 88 10.18 -1.29 6.44
C THR A 88 10.60 -0.06 7.23
N VAL A 89 9.79 0.99 7.17
CA VAL A 89 9.97 2.17 8.01
C VAL A 89 9.07 2.03 9.22
N GLN A 90 9.62 2.14 10.42
CA GLN A 90 8.91 2.02 11.68
C GLN A 90 9.04 3.30 12.52
N ILE A 91 8.30 3.40 13.60
CA ILE A 91 8.37 4.49 14.57
C ILE A 91 8.51 3.87 15.97
N ASP A 92 9.60 4.19 16.63
CA ASP A 92 9.77 3.92 18.04
C ASP A 92 8.92 4.93 18.83
N LYS A 93 7.85 4.44 19.45
CA LYS A 93 6.90 5.29 20.17
C LYS A 93 7.49 5.88 21.47
N GLU A 94 8.48 5.21 22.06
CA GLU A 94 9.12 5.67 23.29
C GLU A 94 10.08 6.84 23.03
N GLN A 95 10.71 6.87 21.85
CA GLN A 95 11.61 7.95 21.44
C GLN A 95 10.89 9.09 20.72
N CYS A 96 9.65 8.89 20.29
CA CYS A 96 8.90 9.87 19.50
C CYS A 96 8.38 11.01 20.39
N ILE A 97 8.79 12.24 20.11
CA ILE A 97 8.36 13.46 20.83
C ILE A 97 7.19 14.19 20.16
N GLY A 98 6.58 13.65 19.12
CA GLY A 98 5.42 14.25 18.44
C GLY A 98 5.71 15.54 17.67
N CYS A 99 6.95 15.86 17.33
CA CYS A 99 7.34 17.15 16.72
C CYS A 99 6.79 17.40 15.30
N GLY A 100 6.28 16.39 14.61
CA GLY A 100 5.68 16.52 13.28
C GLY A 100 6.67 16.65 12.11
N ALA A 101 7.98 16.73 12.32
CA ALA A 101 8.96 16.88 11.23
C ALA A 101 8.81 15.78 10.14
N CYS A 102 8.59 14.53 10.54
CA CYS A 102 8.39 13.42 9.63
C CYS A 102 7.06 13.49 8.84
N LEU A 103 6.06 14.24 9.33
CA LEU A 103 4.81 14.48 8.60
C LEU A 103 5.08 15.44 7.44
N SER A 104 5.79 16.53 7.71
CA SER A 104 6.13 17.55 6.71
C SER A 104 7.07 17.01 5.64
N ALA A 105 7.97 16.08 6.00
CA ALA A 105 8.92 15.46 5.07
C ALA A 105 8.31 14.34 4.21
N CYS A 106 7.08 13.89 4.51
CA CYS A 106 6.46 12.80 3.75
C CYS A 106 5.70 13.35 2.52
N PRO A 107 6.16 13.10 1.28
CA PRO A 107 5.50 13.62 0.09
C PRO A 107 4.11 13.00 -0.14
N TYR A 108 3.84 11.86 0.48
CA TYR A 108 2.57 11.13 0.32
C TYR A 108 1.52 11.47 1.40
N GLY A 109 1.87 12.26 2.42
CA GLY A 109 0.94 12.68 3.47
C GLY A 109 0.30 11.53 4.26
N VAL A 110 1.02 10.44 4.49
CA VAL A 110 0.51 9.19 5.09
C VAL A 110 0.85 9.04 6.57
N ARG A 111 1.26 10.12 7.23
CA ARG A 111 1.56 10.17 8.66
C ARG A 111 0.64 11.15 9.35
N TYR A 112 0.36 10.91 10.62
CA TYR A 112 -0.36 11.84 11.49
C TYR A 112 0.20 11.75 12.90
N ILE A 113 -0.10 12.75 13.74
CA ILE A 113 0.13 12.67 15.18
C ILE A 113 -1.14 12.10 15.81
N ASN A 114 -1.00 11.03 16.58
CA ASN A 114 -2.08 10.51 17.40
C ASN A 114 -2.30 11.47 18.58
N GLU A 115 -3.52 12.02 18.69
CA GLU A 115 -3.85 13.05 19.69
C GLU A 115 -3.81 12.50 21.13
N ASP A 116 -4.13 11.22 21.33
CA ASP A 116 -4.14 10.58 22.64
C ASP A 116 -2.74 10.30 23.18
N SER A 117 -1.83 9.84 22.30
CA SER A 117 -0.46 9.44 22.68
C SER A 117 0.60 10.49 22.36
N ASN A 118 0.24 11.50 21.59
CA ASN A 118 1.14 12.56 21.08
C ASN A 118 2.38 12.01 20.32
N VAL A 119 2.23 10.87 19.64
CA VAL A 119 3.30 10.28 18.80
C VAL A 119 2.86 10.18 17.35
N ALA A 120 3.85 10.18 16.45
CA ALA A 120 3.56 9.97 15.03
C ALA A 120 3.12 8.53 14.77
N GLU A 121 2.13 8.35 13.91
CA GLU A 121 1.66 7.04 13.48
C GLU A 121 1.50 6.94 11.97
N LYS A 122 1.61 5.72 11.45
CA LYS A 122 1.46 5.36 10.04
C LYS A 122 1.38 3.85 9.88
N CYS A 123 1.12 3.37 8.67
CA CYS A 123 1.22 1.96 8.32
C CYS A 123 2.57 1.36 8.72
N THR A 124 2.54 0.22 9.41
CA THR A 124 3.72 -0.56 9.85
C THR A 124 3.96 -1.80 8.97
N LEU A 125 3.20 -1.96 7.87
CA LEU A 125 3.06 -3.24 7.14
C LEU A 125 2.61 -4.41 8.04
N CYS A 126 1.92 -4.11 9.13
CA CYS A 126 1.51 -5.10 10.13
C CYS A 126 2.69 -5.98 10.58
N SER A 127 3.82 -5.38 10.98
CA SER A 127 5.04 -6.11 11.36
C SER A 127 4.75 -7.25 12.34
N GLN A 128 3.83 -7.02 13.29
CA GLN A 128 3.40 -8.03 14.26
C GLN A 128 2.75 -9.29 13.63
N LEU A 129 2.10 -9.17 12.46
CA LEU A 129 1.54 -10.30 11.72
C LEU A 129 2.60 -10.93 10.81
N VAL A 130 3.38 -10.09 10.14
CA VAL A 130 4.44 -10.53 9.23
C VAL A 130 5.51 -11.33 9.94
N GLU A 131 5.90 -10.95 11.16
CA GLU A 131 6.84 -11.69 12.01
C GLU A 131 6.31 -13.08 12.41
N GLN A 132 5.00 -13.28 12.39
CA GLN A 132 4.35 -14.58 12.61
C GLN A 132 4.15 -15.37 11.30
N GLY A 133 4.68 -14.86 10.19
CA GLY A 133 4.50 -15.46 8.88
C GLY A 133 3.12 -15.17 8.24
N GLU A 134 2.33 -14.27 8.82
CA GLU A 134 1.01 -13.92 8.32
C GLU A 134 1.08 -12.77 7.29
N LEU A 135 0.06 -12.69 6.42
CA LEU A 135 -0.09 -11.55 5.51
C LEU A 135 -0.54 -10.29 6.28
N PRO A 136 -0.10 -9.09 5.85
CA PRO A 136 -0.69 -7.86 6.38
C PRO A 136 -2.22 -7.86 6.27
N ALA A 137 -2.91 -7.39 7.31
CA ALA A 137 -4.38 -7.45 7.40
C ALA A 137 -5.10 -6.88 6.16
N CYS A 138 -4.57 -5.82 5.57
CA CYS A 138 -5.12 -5.20 4.37
C CYS A 138 -4.95 -6.04 3.11
N VAL A 139 -3.99 -6.96 3.09
CA VAL A 139 -3.79 -7.94 2.03
C VAL A 139 -4.71 -9.13 2.29
N ALA A 140 -4.64 -9.72 3.48
CA ALA A 140 -5.43 -10.90 3.87
C ALA A 140 -6.95 -10.69 3.70
N GLN A 141 -7.45 -9.49 4.00
CA GLN A 141 -8.88 -9.16 3.92
C GLN A 141 -9.30 -8.46 2.61
N CYS A 142 -8.45 -8.47 1.58
CA CYS A 142 -8.80 -7.87 0.31
C CYS A 142 -9.86 -8.71 -0.43
N GLY A 143 -11.13 -8.28 -0.36
CA GLY A 143 -12.25 -8.97 -1.01
C GLY A 143 -12.14 -9.06 -2.54
N ALA A 144 -11.54 -8.04 -3.16
CA ALA A 144 -11.28 -8.03 -4.61
C ALA A 144 -10.03 -8.85 -5.00
N ARG A 145 -9.26 -9.40 -4.03
CA ARG A 145 -8.00 -10.11 -4.27
C ARG A 145 -7.03 -9.27 -5.13
N ALA A 146 -6.98 -7.98 -4.84
CA ALA A 146 -6.22 -6.99 -5.60
C ALA A 146 -4.87 -6.64 -4.93
N ARG A 147 -4.60 -7.15 -3.73
CA ARG A 147 -3.43 -6.77 -2.95
C ARG A 147 -2.55 -7.98 -2.67
N PHE A 148 -1.25 -7.80 -2.84
CA PHE A 148 -0.22 -8.82 -2.68
C PHE A 148 0.93 -8.25 -1.85
N PHE A 149 1.57 -9.11 -1.06
CA PHE A 149 2.68 -8.75 -0.19
C PHE A 149 3.87 -9.65 -0.47
N GLY A 150 5.07 -9.12 -0.44
CA GLY A 150 6.31 -9.87 -0.65
C GLY A 150 7.55 -9.03 -0.45
N ASP A 151 8.70 -9.64 -0.77
CA ASP A 151 10.00 -9.00 -0.74
C ASP A 151 10.43 -8.63 -2.17
N LEU A 152 10.78 -7.37 -2.39
CA LEU A 152 11.23 -6.89 -3.70
C LEU A 152 12.58 -7.53 -4.11
N ASP A 153 13.43 -7.92 -3.15
CA ASP A 153 14.69 -8.60 -3.46
C ASP A 153 14.46 -10.00 -4.05
N GLU A 154 13.30 -10.62 -3.77
CA GLU A 154 12.88 -11.90 -4.39
C GLU A 154 12.12 -11.70 -5.72
N GLY A 155 11.88 -10.45 -6.09
CA GLY A 155 11.12 -10.09 -7.29
C GLY A 155 9.60 -10.11 -7.09
N ILE A 156 8.89 -9.33 -7.92
CA ILE A 156 7.43 -9.15 -7.82
C ILE A 156 6.66 -10.47 -8.00
N ASP A 157 7.20 -11.42 -8.77
CA ASP A 157 6.58 -12.72 -9.01
C ASP A 157 6.46 -13.58 -7.74
N SER A 158 7.27 -13.29 -6.71
CA SER A 158 7.22 -13.95 -5.40
C SER A 158 6.06 -13.47 -4.51
N PHE A 159 5.46 -12.32 -4.83
CA PHE A 159 4.43 -11.70 -4.03
C PHE A 159 3.19 -12.57 -3.90
N GLU A 160 2.65 -12.65 -2.69
CA GLU A 160 1.53 -13.51 -2.34
C GLU A 160 0.32 -12.71 -1.86
N GLY A 161 -0.86 -13.21 -2.17
CA GLY A 161 -2.13 -12.68 -1.72
C GLY A 161 -3.08 -13.77 -1.21
N PRO A 162 -4.24 -13.38 -0.67
CA PRO A 162 -5.21 -14.35 -0.18
C PRO A 162 -5.85 -15.11 -1.34
N TRP A 163 -5.87 -16.41 -1.25
CA TRP A 163 -6.65 -17.27 -2.13
C TRP A 163 -7.80 -17.89 -1.34
N ARG A 164 -9.00 -17.77 -1.88
CA ARG A 164 -10.17 -18.46 -1.36
C ARG A 164 -10.68 -19.36 -2.46
N PRO A 165 -10.35 -20.66 -2.45
CA PRO A 165 -10.91 -21.61 -3.40
C PRO A 165 -12.44 -21.65 -3.23
N GLU A 166 -13.16 -21.86 -4.33
CA GLU A 166 -14.62 -22.00 -4.31
C GLU A 166 -15.08 -23.27 -3.59
N ALA A 167 -14.16 -24.20 -3.33
CA ALA A 167 -14.43 -25.46 -2.68
C ALA A 167 -14.38 -25.33 -1.15
N ALA A 168 -15.45 -25.79 -0.53
CA ALA A 168 -15.72 -25.88 0.87
C ALA A 168 -14.56 -26.40 1.74
N GLY A 169 -13.95 -25.54 2.48
CA GLY A 169 -13.12 -25.81 3.66
C GLY A 169 -13.65 -24.98 4.82
N THR A 170 -13.11 -25.19 6.00
CA THR A 170 -13.36 -24.32 7.14
C THR A 170 -12.82 -22.90 6.84
N TYR A 171 -13.32 -21.91 7.57
CA TYR A 171 -12.83 -20.52 7.44
C TYR A 171 -11.31 -20.41 7.66
N GLU A 172 -10.78 -21.20 8.59
CA GLU A 172 -9.35 -21.26 8.91
C GLU A 172 -8.53 -21.87 7.77
N GLU A 173 -9.00 -22.96 7.17
CA GLU A 173 -8.35 -23.57 5.99
C GLU A 173 -8.35 -22.63 4.80
N GLN A 174 -9.42 -21.86 4.59
CA GLN A 174 -9.51 -20.88 3.52
C GLN A 174 -8.56 -19.67 3.70
N GLN A 175 -8.23 -19.32 4.95
CA GLN A 175 -7.28 -18.24 5.24
C GLN A 175 -5.82 -18.65 5.05
N ALA A 176 -5.52 -19.93 5.21
CA ALA A 176 -4.17 -20.47 5.08
C ALA A 176 -3.70 -20.58 3.61
N VAL A 177 -4.61 -20.52 2.64
CA VAL A 177 -4.26 -20.68 1.25
C VAL A 177 -3.84 -19.35 0.65
N ARG A 178 -2.60 -19.28 0.15
CA ARG A 178 -2.03 -18.15 -0.55
C ARG A 178 -1.85 -18.46 -2.02
N VAL A 179 -1.83 -17.44 -2.84
CA VAL A 179 -1.56 -17.55 -4.27
C VAL A 179 -0.52 -16.50 -4.67
N LYS A 180 0.39 -16.89 -5.56
CA LYS A 180 1.33 -15.94 -6.14
C LYS A 180 0.62 -14.97 -7.08
N ILE A 181 1.15 -13.77 -7.18
CA ILE A 181 0.56 -12.69 -7.95
C ILE A 181 0.34 -13.09 -9.42
N ARG A 182 1.30 -13.77 -10.06
CA ARG A 182 1.19 -14.21 -11.47
C ARG A 182 0.06 -15.22 -11.71
N ASP A 183 -0.29 -16.01 -10.70
CA ASP A 183 -1.39 -16.99 -10.78
C ASP A 183 -2.75 -16.38 -10.44
N ALA A 184 -2.74 -15.26 -9.71
CA ALA A 184 -3.94 -14.63 -9.18
C ALA A 184 -4.53 -13.55 -10.08
N VAL A 185 -3.69 -12.81 -10.81
CA VAL A 185 -4.09 -11.66 -11.62
C VAL A 185 -3.97 -11.97 -13.11
N GLN A 186 -4.65 -11.18 -13.93
CA GLN A 186 -4.43 -11.22 -15.37
C GLN A 186 -2.97 -10.85 -15.70
N PRO A 187 -2.41 -11.37 -16.79
CA PRO A 187 -1.05 -11.04 -17.19
C PRO A 187 -0.80 -9.52 -17.19
N PHE A 188 0.37 -9.13 -16.74
CA PHE A 188 0.85 -7.76 -16.74
C PHE A 188 2.35 -7.75 -17.12
N GLU A 189 2.77 -6.67 -17.76
CA GLU A 189 4.15 -6.44 -18.15
C GLU A 189 4.80 -5.46 -17.16
N ASP A 190 6.11 -5.28 -17.26
CA ASP A 190 6.84 -4.33 -16.39
C ASP A 190 6.34 -2.90 -16.56
N ASP A 191 5.90 -2.56 -17.74
CA ASP A 191 5.29 -1.28 -18.08
C ASP A 191 3.94 -1.01 -17.41
N ASP A 192 3.25 -2.04 -16.95
CA ASP A 192 2.00 -1.91 -16.17
C ASP A 192 2.26 -1.68 -14.68
N LEU A 193 3.52 -1.80 -14.25
CA LEU A 193 3.93 -1.58 -12.86
C LEU A 193 4.29 -0.12 -12.63
N HIS A 194 3.57 0.52 -11.74
CA HIS A 194 3.75 1.92 -11.39
C HIS A 194 4.09 2.08 -9.92
N GLN A 195 4.83 3.12 -9.61
CA GLN A 195 5.03 3.61 -8.24
C GLN A 195 4.45 5.01 -8.12
N LEU A 196 4.22 5.47 -6.89
CA LEU A 196 3.91 6.89 -6.67
C LEU A 196 5.11 7.77 -7.12
N PRO A 197 4.88 9.05 -7.45
CA PRO A 197 5.95 9.94 -7.87
C PRO A 197 7.12 9.91 -6.90
N ASP A 198 8.32 9.66 -7.44
CA ASP A 198 9.55 9.67 -6.65
C ASP A 198 10.09 11.11 -6.55
N THR A 199 10.18 11.61 -5.33
CA THR A 199 10.78 12.91 -5.01
C THR A 199 12.16 12.79 -4.38
N GLY A 200 12.86 11.67 -4.61
CA GLY A 200 14.16 11.33 -4.06
C GLY A 200 14.10 10.31 -2.91
N ASN A 201 12.92 9.81 -2.59
CA ASN A 201 12.71 8.90 -1.47
C ASN A 201 12.48 7.43 -1.87
N ALA A 202 12.48 7.12 -3.17
CA ALA A 202 12.34 5.78 -3.73
C ALA A 202 11.22 4.96 -3.07
N PRO A 203 9.93 5.20 -3.43
CA PRO A 203 8.79 4.46 -2.86
C PRO A 203 8.87 2.99 -3.22
N SER A 204 8.52 2.09 -2.28
CA SER A 204 8.68 0.63 -2.50
C SER A 204 7.39 -0.09 -2.91
N ASN A 205 6.22 0.50 -2.70
CA ASN A 205 4.96 -0.13 -3.14
C ASN A 205 4.73 0.05 -4.64
N TYR A 206 4.14 -0.97 -5.26
CA TYR A 206 3.80 -0.97 -6.68
C TYR A 206 2.30 -1.06 -6.90
N TYR A 207 1.88 -0.56 -8.04
CA TYR A 207 0.50 -0.54 -8.49
C TYR A 207 0.44 -1.06 -9.93
N ILE A 208 -0.40 -2.07 -10.19
CA ILE A 208 -0.64 -2.57 -11.53
C ILE A 208 -1.79 -1.77 -12.12
N LEU A 209 -1.53 -1.09 -13.21
CA LEU A 209 -2.54 -0.39 -14.01
C LEU A 209 -2.30 -0.67 -15.48
N ARG A 210 -3.06 -1.61 -16.03
CA ARG A 210 -2.91 -2.09 -17.39
C ARG A 210 -3.46 -1.11 -18.42
N HIS A 211 -2.90 -1.15 -19.59
CA HIS A 211 -3.19 -0.28 -20.74
C HIS A 211 -4.62 -0.33 -21.34
N HIS A 212 -5.54 -1.03 -20.74
CA HIS A 212 -6.90 -1.15 -21.31
C HIS A 212 -7.60 0.18 -21.58
N TYR A 213 -6.99 1.29 -21.22
CA TYR A 213 -7.60 2.62 -21.20
C TYR A 213 -6.77 3.71 -21.88
N GLY A 214 -5.90 3.37 -22.85
CA GLY A 214 -5.14 4.34 -23.61
C GLY A 214 -3.94 4.93 -22.88
N ASP A 215 -3.01 5.41 -23.66
CA ASP A 215 -1.65 5.81 -23.34
C ASP A 215 -1.56 7.07 -22.44
N ARG A 216 -1.97 6.98 -21.16
CA ARG A 216 -1.92 8.13 -20.23
C ARG A 216 -1.05 7.92 -19.00
N ARG A 217 -0.16 6.96 -19.02
CA ARG A 217 0.72 6.61 -17.88
C ARG A 217 1.50 7.80 -17.33
N ASP A 218 1.86 8.74 -18.17
CA ASP A 218 2.75 9.85 -17.80
C ASP A 218 2.03 11.08 -17.24
N ARG A 219 0.71 11.19 -17.35
CA ARG A 219 -0.03 12.39 -16.93
C ARG A 219 -0.74 12.28 -15.61
N GLU A 220 -1.19 11.07 -15.21
CA GLU A 220 -2.05 10.90 -14.04
C GLU A 220 -1.28 10.96 -12.70
N TRP A 221 0.03 10.70 -12.73
CA TRP A 221 0.88 10.72 -11.54
C TRP A 221 1.60 12.05 -11.33
N ARG A 222 1.48 13.01 -12.24
CA ARG A 222 2.20 14.30 -12.21
C ARG A 222 1.39 15.50 -11.72
N SER A 223 0.13 15.31 -11.38
CA SER A 223 -0.74 16.39 -10.91
C SER A 223 -1.11 16.28 -9.43
#